data_cc892c08629a14a176903b4c21edbede
#
_entry.id   cc892c08629a14a176903b4c21edbede
#
_cell.length_a   1.000
_cell.length_b   1.000
_cell.length_c   1.000
_cell.angle_alpha   90.00
_cell.angle_beta   90.00
_cell.angle_gamma   90.00
#
_symmetry.space_group_name_H-M   'P 1'
#
loop_
_entity.id
_entity.type
_entity.pdbx_description
1 polymer ?
#
loop_
_entity_poly.entity_id
_entity_poly.type
_entity_poly.pdbx_seq_one_letter_code
_entity_poly.pdbx_strand_id
1 'polypeptide(L)'
;MGTEQAKTKRKKMIVPLFFLILIFLNLIFVKFLLNRMNSYIAENGKSSMGAVVEQIQQTYDLQVNGYYSRLHMLEDFLTQEGVRSIELDRNKKFFEAWQKESESTLIFLQENGKAITTDGTKLRVDMPSKLLLDLRNGYNIGKLVSLDYNQKKKDGYLVAIPCQEYTINGETYTAIGTLYDHSKLDSMLSVKSYNGNAYLFMLDNDGNITYTNQKEDKFFRNYFLLKHLKGDQAITEEEADSLQKKLDGREQGVELLGSDKPYYLGYCPIENNNTMLICIVEKSVVDNVLRDYQKTIVFETILMAGFILLLFAGLFYSISR
;
A
#
# COMPACT_ATOMS: atom_id res chain seq x y z
N MET A 1 -32.18 -37.93 64.86
CA MET A 1 -30.77 -37.52 64.73
C MET A 1 -30.18 -37.77 63.29
N GLY A 2 -30.69 -38.67 62.50
CA GLY A 2 -30.15 -38.95 61.14
C GLY A 2 -30.45 -37.96 60.04
N THR A 3 -31.53 -37.19 60.13
CA THR A 3 -32.00 -36.27 59.07
C THR A 3 -31.26 -34.94 59.03
N GLU A 4 -30.75 -34.43 60.16
CA GLU A 4 -30.00 -33.16 60.23
C GLU A 4 -28.53 -33.36 59.76
N GLN A 5 -27.91 -34.49 60.09
CA GLN A 5 -26.59 -34.81 59.58
C GLN A 5 -26.56 -34.97 58.07
N ALA A 6 -27.59 -35.58 57.48
CA ALA A 6 -27.71 -35.72 56.05
C ALA A 6 -27.94 -34.39 55.31
N LYS A 7 -28.71 -33.47 55.92
CA LYS A 7 -28.90 -32.10 55.37
C LYS A 7 -27.59 -31.25 55.42
N THR A 8 -26.82 -31.40 56.50
CA THR A 8 -25.53 -30.66 56.65
C THR A 8 -24.45 -31.22 55.71
N LYS A 9 -24.40 -32.54 55.48
CA LYS A 9 -23.51 -33.17 54.47
C LYS A 9 -23.86 -32.77 53.04
N ARG A 10 -25.15 -32.69 52.71
CA ARG A 10 -25.63 -32.22 51.39
C ARG A 10 -25.28 -30.74 51.14
N LYS A 11 -25.47 -29.87 52.12
CA LYS A 11 -25.05 -28.44 52.03
C LYS A 11 -23.52 -28.32 51.84
N LYS A 12 -22.72 -29.09 52.53
CA LYS A 12 -21.24 -29.07 52.42
C LYS A 12 -20.72 -29.55 51.04
N MET A 13 -21.51 -30.34 50.29
CA MET A 13 -21.14 -30.81 48.95
C MET A 13 -21.66 -29.94 47.81
N ILE A 14 -22.77 -29.25 48.00
CA ILE A 14 -23.39 -28.35 46.99
C ILE A 14 -22.52 -27.12 46.77
N VAL A 15 -21.88 -26.60 47.80
CA VAL A 15 -21.06 -25.38 47.77
C VAL A 15 -19.83 -25.51 46.84
N PRO A 16 -18.94 -26.48 47.03
CA PRO A 16 -17.78 -26.70 46.15
C PRO A 16 -18.22 -27.00 44.71
N LEU A 17 -19.31 -27.73 44.52
CA LEU A 17 -19.84 -28.01 43.19
C LEU A 17 -20.31 -26.71 42.49
N PHE A 18 -20.99 -25.81 43.18
CA PHE A 18 -21.42 -24.53 42.64
C PHE A 18 -20.21 -23.67 42.23
N PHE A 19 -19.16 -23.60 43.08
CA PHE A 19 -17.92 -22.89 42.75
C PHE A 19 -17.22 -23.50 41.51
N LEU A 20 -17.21 -24.81 41.40
CA LEU A 20 -16.61 -25.50 40.28
C LEU A 20 -17.35 -25.19 38.95
N ILE A 21 -18.67 -25.14 38.99
CA ILE A 21 -19.51 -24.73 37.87
C ILE A 21 -19.24 -23.26 37.51
N LEU A 22 -19.13 -22.37 38.48
CA LEU A 22 -18.88 -20.95 38.28
C LEU A 22 -17.50 -20.69 37.67
N ILE A 23 -16.47 -21.41 38.12
CA ILE A 23 -15.13 -21.37 37.51
C ILE A 23 -15.18 -21.88 36.07
N PHE A 24 -15.88 -22.98 35.81
CA PHE A 24 -16.01 -23.56 34.48
C PHE A 24 -16.74 -22.60 33.51
N LEU A 25 -17.81 -21.94 33.94
CA LEU A 25 -18.51 -20.91 33.17
C LEU A 25 -17.61 -19.70 32.88
N ASN A 26 -16.78 -19.28 33.86
CA ASN A 26 -15.83 -18.21 33.65
C ASN A 26 -14.77 -18.58 32.59
N LEU A 27 -14.24 -19.78 32.62
CA LEU A 27 -13.28 -20.28 31.62
C LEU A 27 -13.89 -20.33 30.21
N ILE A 28 -15.14 -20.76 30.08
CA ILE A 28 -15.87 -20.73 28.82
C ILE A 28 -16.04 -19.30 28.34
N PHE A 29 -16.42 -18.38 29.22
CA PHE A 29 -16.61 -16.97 28.89
C PHE A 29 -15.30 -16.31 28.43
N VAL A 30 -14.19 -16.54 29.13
CA VAL A 30 -12.86 -16.06 28.73
C VAL A 30 -12.46 -16.60 27.35
N LYS A 31 -12.68 -17.91 27.11
CA LYS A 31 -12.42 -18.50 25.79
C LYS A 31 -13.28 -17.89 24.68
N PHE A 32 -14.54 -17.64 24.96
CA PHE A 32 -15.45 -16.97 24.02
C PHE A 32 -14.98 -15.56 23.70
N LEU A 33 -14.60 -14.77 24.73
CA LEU A 33 -14.06 -13.41 24.54
C LEU A 33 -12.76 -13.44 23.70
N LEU A 34 -11.83 -14.33 23.99
CA LEU A 34 -10.59 -14.47 23.23
C LEU A 34 -10.84 -14.78 21.74
N ASN A 35 -11.77 -15.69 21.47
CA ASN A 35 -12.14 -16.01 20.08
C ASN A 35 -12.76 -14.81 19.36
N ARG A 36 -13.66 -14.09 20.03
CA ARG A 36 -14.28 -12.88 19.47
C ARG A 36 -13.28 -11.76 19.22
N MET A 37 -12.32 -11.60 20.12
CA MET A 37 -11.23 -10.62 19.97
C MET A 37 -10.31 -10.98 18.81
N ASN A 38 -9.96 -12.24 18.61
CA ASN A 38 -9.14 -12.66 17.48
C ASN A 38 -9.84 -12.37 16.13
N SER A 39 -11.14 -12.60 16.04
CA SER A 39 -11.94 -12.24 14.85
C SER A 39 -11.97 -10.73 14.63
N TYR A 40 -12.14 -9.97 15.70
CA TYR A 40 -12.14 -8.50 15.66
C TYR A 40 -10.79 -7.93 15.24
N ILE A 41 -9.68 -8.53 15.71
CA ILE A 41 -8.32 -8.13 15.31
C ILE A 41 -8.11 -8.39 13.81
N ALA A 42 -8.54 -9.55 13.30
CA ALA A 42 -8.39 -9.86 11.89
C ALA A 42 -9.23 -8.93 10.99
N GLU A 43 -10.46 -8.60 11.39
CA GLU A 43 -11.33 -7.66 10.67
C GLU A 43 -10.78 -6.23 10.69
N ASN A 44 -10.34 -5.75 11.85
CA ASN A 44 -9.69 -4.45 11.98
C ASN A 44 -8.35 -4.40 11.25
N GLY A 45 -7.59 -5.50 11.22
CA GLY A 45 -6.36 -5.60 10.44
C GLY A 45 -6.61 -5.41 8.95
N LYS A 46 -7.65 -6.06 8.40
CA LYS A 46 -8.07 -5.86 7.00
C LYS A 46 -8.51 -4.41 6.75
N SER A 47 -9.36 -3.86 7.61
CA SER A 47 -9.84 -2.48 7.49
C SER A 47 -8.69 -1.46 7.56
N SER A 48 -7.78 -1.63 8.52
CA SER A 48 -6.59 -0.76 8.66
C SER A 48 -5.69 -0.83 7.42
N MET A 49 -5.47 -2.04 6.89
CA MET A 49 -4.68 -2.23 5.69
C MET A 49 -5.34 -1.59 4.47
N GLY A 50 -6.65 -1.73 4.33
CA GLY A 50 -7.43 -1.08 3.26
C GLY A 50 -7.27 0.44 3.30
N ALA A 51 -7.43 1.04 4.48
CA ALA A 51 -7.25 2.48 4.66
C ALA A 51 -5.83 2.96 4.32
N VAL A 52 -4.80 2.17 4.65
CA VAL A 52 -3.41 2.51 4.31
C VAL A 52 -3.18 2.46 2.80
N VAL A 53 -3.67 1.43 2.12
CA VAL A 53 -3.51 1.30 0.65
C VAL A 53 -4.26 2.42 -0.07
N GLU A 54 -5.47 2.74 0.35
CA GLU A 54 -6.26 3.85 -0.19
C GLU A 54 -5.56 5.21 0.04
N GLN A 55 -5.00 5.44 1.23
CA GLN A 55 -4.25 6.66 1.52
C GLN A 55 -3.02 6.81 0.62
N ILE A 56 -2.29 5.72 0.37
CA ILE A 56 -1.13 5.75 -0.53
C ILE A 56 -1.57 6.07 -1.94
N GLN A 57 -2.62 5.41 -2.44
CA GLN A 57 -3.18 5.65 -3.76
C GLN A 57 -3.62 7.10 -3.92
N GLN A 58 -4.41 7.64 -2.98
CA GLN A 58 -4.85 9.03 -3.00
C GLN A 58 -3.66 10.01 -2.98
N THR A 59 -2.64 9.75 -2.17
CA THR A 59 -1.43 10.59 -2.11
C THR A 59 -0.70 10.58 -3.44
N TYR A 60 -0.54 9.40 -4.04
CA TYR A 60 0.09 9.25 -5.36
C TYR A 60 -0.70 10.01 -6.44
N ASP A 61 -2.00 9.79 -6.53
CA ASP A 61 -2.87 10.42 -7.53
C ASP A 61 -2.88 11.95 -7.40
N LEU A 62 -2.95 12.47 -6.17
CA LEU A 62 -2.87 13.91 -5.91
C LEU A 62 -1.55 14.51 -6.39
N GLN A 63 -0.42 13.84 -6.15
CA GLN A 63 0.88 14.34 -6.57
C GLN A 63 1.05 14.27 -8.09
N VAL A 64 0.67 13.16 -8.72
CA VAL A 64 0.77 13.00 -10.18
C VAL A 64 -0.14 13.99 -10.90
N ASN A 65 -1.37 14.18 -10.43
CA ASN A 65 -2.28 15.20 -10.97
C ASN A 65 -1.73 16.62 -10.79
N GLY A 66 -1.04 16.89 -9.67
CA GLY A 66 -0.32 18.14 -9.46
C GLY A 66 0.79 18.36 -10.50
N TYR A 67 1.51 17.29 -10.87
CA TYR A 67 2.54 17.38 -11.93
C TYR A 67 1.93 17.62 -13.31
N TYR A 68 0.83 16.93 -13.66
CA TYR A 68 0.10 17.20 -14.90
C TYR A 68 -0.38 18.64 -14.97
N SER A 69 -0.97 19.14 -13.90
CA SER A 69 -1.46 20.52 -13.86
C SER A 69 -0.36 21.56 -14.09
N ARG A 70 0.84 21.31 -13.52
CA ARG A 70 2.01 22.18 -13.76
C ARG A 70 2.47 22.15 -15.22
N LEU A 71 2.51 20.97 -15.83
CA LEU A 71 2.87 20.82 -17.23
C LEU A 71 1.85 21.49 -18.16
N HIS A 72 0.55 21.37 -17.86
CA HIS A 72 -0.51 22.08 -18.61
C HIS A 72 -0.37 23.59 -18.47
N MET A 73 -0.09 24.13 -17.27
CA MET A 73 0.15 25.56 -17.11
C MET A 73 1.37 26.04 -17.92
N LEU A 74 2.42 25.23 -18.01
CA LEU A 74 3.59 25.55 -18.84
C LEU A 74 3.22 25.54 -20.33
N GLU A 75 2.48 24.54 -20.79
CA GLU A 75 2.03 24.40 -22.16
C GLU A 75 1.11 25.55 -22.55
N ASP A 76 0.14 25.91 -21.70
CA ASP A 76 -0.76 27.06 -21.88
C ASP A 76 0.02 28.38 -22.00
N PHE A 77 1.02 28.58 -21.12
CA PHE A 77 1.88 29.77 -21.19
C PHE A 77 2.63 29.84 -22.54
N LEU A 78 3.29 28.78 -22.96
CA LEU A 78 4.02 28.72 -24.22
C LEU A 78 3.08 28.94 -25.42
N THR A 79 1.87 28.41 -25.35
CA THR A 79 0.85 28.56 -26.40
C THR A 79 0.31 30.01 -26.49
N GLN A 80 0.01 30.62 -25.34
CA GLN A 80 -0.48 32.02 -25.30
C GLN A 80 0.53 33.04 -25.84
N GLU A 81 1.82 32.82 -25.56
CA GLU A 81 2.93 33.59 -26.10
C GLU A 81 3.17 33.32 -27.62
N GLY A 82 2.43 32.40 -28.22
CA GLY A 82 2.57 32.03 -29.62
C GLY A 82 3.91 31.33 -29.94
N VAL A 83 4.56 30.76 -28.92
CA VAL A 83 5.88 30.12 -29.06
C VAL A 83 5.70 28.78 -29.79
N ARG A 84 6.17 28.71 -31.02
CA ARG A 84 6.27 27.43 -31.79
C ARG A 84 7.70 26.98 -31.96
N SER A 85 8.67 27.90 -31.89
CA SER A 85 10.08 27.60 -31.91
C SER A 85 10.71 28.01 -30.58
N ILE A 86 11.28 27.05 -29.89
CA ILE A 86 11.90 27.24 -28.59
C ILE A 86 13.41 27.34 -28.77
N GLU A 87 13.96 28.53 -28.49
CA GLU A 87 15.39 28.74 -28.38
C GLU A 87 15.81 28.47 -26.92
N LEU A 88 16.45 27.32 -26.68
CA LEU A 88 16.77 26.88 -25.31
C LEU A 88 17.68 27.87 -24.58
N ASP A 89 18.69 28.43 -25.27
CA ASP A 89 19.61 29.39 -24.66
C ASP A 89 18.89 30.69 -24.25
N ARG A 90 17.97 31.17 -25.06
CA ARG A 90 17.20 32.39 -24.78
C ARG A 90 16.25 32.21 -23.60
N ASN A 91 15.67 31.01 -23.44
CA ASN A 91 14.71 30.68 -22.40
C ASN A 91 15.34 29.99 -21.20
N LYS A 92 16.65 29.89 -21.16
CA LYS A 92 17.39 29.13 -20.14
C LYS A 92 17.02 29.53 -18.70
N LYS A 93 17.02 30.82 -18.38
CA LYS A 93 16.68 31.32 -17.04
C LYS A 93 15.27 30.96 -16.61
N PHE A 94 14.30 30.99 -17.54
CA PHE A 94 12.93 30.61 -17.28
C PHE A 94 12.82 29.11 -16.96
N PHE A 95 13.42 28.26 -17.78
CA PHE A 95 13.40 26.81 -17.55
C PHE A 95 14.17 26.40 -16.30
N GLU A 96 15.31 27.04 -15.99
CA GLU A 96 16.05 26.79 -14.75
C GLU A 96 15.23 27.15 -13.51
N ALA A 97 14.51 28.29 -13.53
CA ALA A 97 13.63 28.68 -12.44
C ALA A 97 12.49 27.66 -12.26
N TRP A 98 11.85 27.25 -13.35
CA TRP A 98 10.78 26.27 -13.35
C TRP A 98 11.26 24.89 -12.81
N GLN A 99 12.42 24.40 -13.28
CA GLN A 99 13.00 23.13 -12.84
C GLN A 99 13.41 23.16 -11.36
N LYS A 100 13.95 24.29 -10.90
CA LYS A 100 14.32 24.46 -9.48
C LYS A 100 13.09 24.38 -8.58
N GLU A 101 11.98 24.97 -8.96
CA GLU A 101 10.74 24.92 -8.20
C GLU A 101 10.12 23.53 -8.20
N SER A 102 10.17 22.82 -9.34
CA SER A 102 9.58 21.49 -9.49
C SER A 102 10.48 20.35 -9.01
N GLU A 103 11.75 20.61 -8.66
CA GLU A 103 12.77 19.61 -8.34
C GLU A 103 12.85 18.49 -9.39
N SER A 104 12.77 18.84 -10.67
CA SER A 104 12.68 17.90 -11.78
C SER A 104 13.44 18.39 -13.00
N THR A 105 13.70 17.50 -13.95
CA THR A 105 14.26 17.86 -15.26
C THR A 105 13.16 17.96 -16.28
N LEU A 106 12.97 19.15 -16.87
CA LEU A 106 12.00 19.36 -17.94
C LEU A 106 12.57 18.79 -19.24
N ILE A 107 11.75 18.06 -19.98
CA ILE A 107 12.10 17.46 -21.27
C ILE A 107 11.01 17.71 -22.31
N PHE A 108 11.42 17.77 -23.57
CA PHE A 108 10.55 17.71 -24.73
C PHE A 108 10.73 16.36 -25.43
N LEU A 109 9.64 15.69 -25.77
CA LEU A 109 9.64 14.34 -26.31
C LEU A 109 9.10 14.32 -27.75
N GLN A 110 9.73 13.49 -28.57
CA GLN A 110 9.27 13.12 -29.90
C GLN A 110 8.45 11.83 -29.88
N GLU A 111 7.66 11.59 -30.90
CA GLU A 111 6.85 10.37 -31.05
C GLU A 111 7.66 9.08 -31.06
N ASN A 112 8.97 9.13 -31.32
CA ASN A 112 9.87 7.96 -31.36
C ASN A 112 10.63 7.71 -30.05
N GLY A 113 10.30 8.45 -28.98
CA GLY A 113 10.95 8.36 -27.68
C GLY A 113 12.27 9.12 -27.58
N LYS A 114 12.73 9.82 -28.62
CA LYS A 114 13.84 10.77 -28.48
C LYS A 114 13.37 11.97 -27.65
N ALA A 115 14.24 12.52 -26.85
CA ALA A 115 13.95 13.67 -26.02
C ALA A 115 15.15 14.63 -25.95
N ILE A 116 14.85 15.87 -25.60
CA ILE A 116 15.83 16.90 -25.32
C ILE A 116 15.48 17.57 -23.99
N THR A 117 16.46 17.76 -23.14
CA THR A 117 16.33 18.55 -21.93
C THR A 117 16.47 20.03 -22.22
N THR A 118 16.09 20.88 -21.29
CA THR A 118 16.18 22.34 -21.45
C THR A 118 17.61 22.88 -21.45
N ASP A 119 18.61 22.09 -21.06
CA ASP A 119 20.04 22.40 -21.22
C ASP A 119 20.62 21.92 -22.57
N GLY A 120 19.77 21.36 -23.44
CA GLY A 120 20.15 20.86 -24.75
C GLY A 120 20.69 19.45 -24.78
N THR A 121 20.71 18.74 -23.67
CA THR A 121 21.16 17.34 -23.62
C THR A 121 20.15 16.44 -24.33
N LYS A 122 20.60 15.69 -25.32
CA LYS A 122 19.77 14.70 -26.03
C LYS A 122 19.80 13.38 -25.25
N LEU A 123 18.61 12.78 -25.12
CA LEU A 123 18.45 11.46 -24.49
C LEU A 123 17.39 10.66 -25.23
N ARG A 124 17.34 9.38 -24.94
CA ARG A 124 16.27 8.51 -25.39
C ARG A 124 15.52 7.98 -24.16
N VAL A 125 14.21 8.11 -24.18
CA VAL A 125 13.32 7.49 -23.20
C VAL A 125 12.88 6.14 -23.75
N ASP A 126 13.29 5.08 -23.07
CA ASP A 126 12.91 3.72 -23.43
C ASP A 126 11.49 3.46 -22.91
N MET A 127 10.51 3.67 -23.80
CA MET A 127 9.09 3.50 -23.49
C MET A 127 8.48 2.41 -24.37
N PRO A 128 7.59 1.57 -23.81
CA PRO A 128 6.76 0.70 -24.63
C PRO A 128 5.99 1.47 -25.71
N SER A 129 5.83 0.89 -26.88
CA SER A 129 5.12 1.52 -28.01
C SER A 129 3.71 1.98 -27.65
N LYS A 130 3.07 1.29 -26.70
CA LYS A 130 1.75 1.65 -26.17
C LYS A 130 1.76 3.03 -25.50
N LEU A 131 2.78 3.35 -24.67
CA LEU A 131 2.85 4.64 -24.00
C LEU A 131 3.09 5.80 -24.97
N LEU A 132 3.91 5.58 -26.00
CA LEU A 132 4.10 6.54 -27.08
C LEU A 132 2.79 6.79 -27.84
N LEU A 133 2.00 5.73 -28.06
CA LEU A 133 0.69 5.82 -28.67
C LEU A 133 -0.31 6.56 -27.77
N ASP A 134 -0.27 6.32 -26.48
CA ASP A 134 -1.13 7.01 -25.51
C ASP A 134 -0.87 8.53 -25.53
N LEU A 135 0.38 8.96 -25.50
CA LEU A 135 0.73 10.39 -25.65
C LEU A 135 0.22 10.96 -26.98
N ARG A 136 0.40 10.24 -28.08
CA ARG A 136 -0.09 10.65 -29.40
C ARG A 136 -1.61 10.77 -29.45
N ASN A 137 -2.33 9.93 -28.71
CA ASN A 137 -3.78 9.94 -28.59
C ASN A 137 -4.32 11.00 -27.62
N GLY A 138 -3.45 11.82 -27.04
CA GLY A 138 -3.84 12.89 -26.12
C GLY A 138 -3.90 12.49 -24.65
N TYR A 139 -3.40 11.31 -24.28
CA TYR A 139 -3.39 10.86 -22.88
C TYR A 139 -2.11 11.27 -22.14
N ASN A 140 -2.26 11.71 -20.90
CA ASN A 140 -1.15 11.95 -20.01
C ASN A 140 -0.52 10.63 -19.54
N ILE A 141 0.79 10.64 -19.33
CA ILE A 141 1.49 9.47 -18.80
C ILE A 141 2.29 9.83 -17.54
N GLY A 142 2.33 8.89 -16.56
CA GLY A 142 3.20 8.99 -15.39
C GLY A 142 3.74 7.59 -15.09
N LYS A 143 4.97 7.29 -15.52
CA LYS A 143 5.56 5.95 -15.41
C LYS A 143 7.05 5.97 -15.14
N LEU A 144 7.52 4.87 -14.51
CA LEU A 144 8.94 4.55 -14.50
C LEU A 144 9.39 4.18 -15.92
N VAL A 145 10.48 4.81 -16.34
CA VAL A 145 11.08 4.62 -17.65
C VAL A 145 12.60 4.49 -17.51
N SER A 146 13.22 3.78 -18.43
CA SER A 146 14.67 3.77 -18.55
C SER A 146 15.10 4.87 -19.50
N LEU A 147 16.06 5.65 -19.07
CA LEU A 147 16.63 6.80 -19.78
C LEU A 147 18.01 6.42 -20.29
N ASP A 148 18.25 6.60 -21.58
CA ASP A 148 19.56 6.40 -22.17
C ASP A 148 20.23 7.77 -22.43
N TYR A 149 21.25 8.07 -21.63
CA TYR A 149 22.15 9.21 -21.78
C TYR A 149 23.48 8.74 -22.35
N ASN A 150 23.66 8.81 -23.65
CA ASN A 150 24.92 8.42 -24.31
C ASN A 150 25.40 7.01 -23.88
N GLN A 151 24.54 6.01 -23.98
CA GLN A 151 24.76 4.59 -23.60
C GLN A 151 24.85 4.34 -22.07
N LYS A 152 24.58 5.33 -21.24
CA LYS A 152 24.39 5.13 -19.81
C LYS A 152 22.90 5.08 -19.50
N LYS A 153 22.44 3.94 -19.04
CA LYS A 153 21.05 3.76 -18.63
C LYS A 153 20.87 4.23 -17.19
N LYS A 154 19.82 5.01 -16.97
CA LYS A 154 19.37 5.44 -15.64
C LYS A 154 17.84 5.33 -15.61
N ASP A 155 17.28 4.81 -14.55
CA ASP A 155 15.84 4.79 -14.37
C ASP A 155 15.36 6.11 -13.77
N GLY A 156 14.20 6.56 -14.20
CA GLY A 156 13.55 7.77 -13.72
C GLY A 156 12.03 7.68 -13.82
N TYR A 157 11.35 8.50 -13.04
CA TYR A 157 9.90 8.62 -13.11
C TYR A 157 9.54 9.75 -14.07
N LEU A 158 8.94 9.40 -15.19
CA LEU A 158 8.48 10.33 -16.22
C LEU A 158 7.02 10.68 -16.00
N VAL A 159 6.71 11.97 -15.94
CA VAL A 159 5.37 12.53 -16.09
C VAL A 159 5.36 13.37 -17.35
N ALA A 160 4.47 13.05 -18.30
CA ALA A 160 4.39 13.77 -19.57
C ALA A 160 2.94 13.99 -20.01
N ILE A 161 2.74 15.08 -20.72
CA ILE A 161 1.49 15.44 -21.36
C ILE A 161 1.73 15.63 -22.86
N PRO A 162 0.76 15.32 -23.72
CA PRO A 162 0.79 15.76 -25.11
C PRO A 162 0.74 17.30 -25.17
N CYS A 163 1.38 17.84 -26.19
CA CYS A 163 1.37 19.28 -26.42
C CYS A 163 1.26 19.59 -27.91
N GLN A 164 1.06 20.87 -28.23
CA GLN A 164 1.23 21.31 -29.61
C GLN A 164 2.68 21.07 -30.08
N GLU A 165 2.89 21.02 -31.38
CA GLU A 165 4.21 20.84 -31.95
C GLU A 165 5.14 22.01 -31.64
N TYR A 166 6.26 21.72 -30.99
CA TYR A 166 7.35 22.67 -30.77
C TYR A 166 8.56 22.30 -31.60
N THR A 167 9.17 23.28 -32.23
CA THR A 167 10.47 23.08 -32.92
C THR A 167 11.62 23.53 -32.01
N ILE A 168 12.57 22.63 -31.76
CA ILE A 168 13.78 22.90 -30.96
C ILE A 168 14.97 22.39 -31.78
N ASN A 169 15.90 23.27 -32.08
CA ASN A 169 17.09 22.96 -32.89
C ASN A 169 16.76 22.28 -34.24
N GLY A 170 15.63 22.65 -34.88
CA GLY A 170 15.17 22.09 -36.15
C GLY A 170 14.50 20.71 -36.05
N GLU A 171 14.29 20.17 -34.87
CA GLU A 171 13.56 18.93 -34.62
C GLU A 171 12.20 19.22 -34.00
N THR A 172 11.16 18.42 -34.30
CA THR A 172 9.79 18.59 -33.82
C THR A 172 9.54 17.70 -32.60
N TYR A 173 8.92 18.26 -31.58
CA TYR A 173 8.54 17.63 -30.33
C TYR A 173 7.02 17.77 -30.11
N THR A 174 6.37 16.72 -29.66
CA THR A 174 4.91 16.60 -29.55
C THR A 174 4.41 16.33 -28.13
N ALA A 175 5.34 16.21 -27.17
CA ALA A 175 4.98 16.12 -25.76
C ALA A 175 5.99 16.85 -24.88
N ILE A 176 5.50 17.37 -23.75
CA ILE A 176 6.31 17.98 -22.69
C ILE A 176 6.25 17.05 -21.47
N GLY A 177 7.38 16.84 -20.85
CA GLY A 177 7.44 15.99 -19.66
C GLY A 177 8.43 16.49 -18.63
N THR A 178 8.31 15.94 -17.45
CA THR A 178 9.26 16.08 -16.35
C THR A 178 9.79 14.74 -15.93
N LEU A 179 11.08 14.70 -15.68
CA LEU A 179 11.80 13.54 -15.16
C LEU A 179 12.12 13.77 -13.70
N TYR A 180 11.71 12.87 -12.85
CA TYR A 180 12.03 12.83 -11.43
C TYR A 180 12.98 11.68 -11.15
N ASP A 181 13.88 11.85 -10.18
CA ASP A 181 14.67 10.73 -9.69
C ASP A 181 13.79 9.67 -9.03
N HIS A 182 14.24 8.41 -9.04
CA HIS A 182 13.54 7.28 -8.41
C HIS A 182 13.19 7.56 -6.94
N SER A 183 14.05 8.28 -6.21
CA SER A 183 13.81 8.69 -4.83
C SER A 183 12.53 9.53 -4.65
N LYS A 184 12.10 10.24 -5.69
CA LYS A 184 10.86 11.00 -5.64
C LYS A 184 9.64 10.06 -5.59
N LEU A 185 9.64 9.01 -6.41
CA LEU A 185 8.61 7.98 -6.37
C LEU A 185 8.62 7.23 -5.03
N ASP A 186 9.82 6.92 -4.49
CA ASP A 186 9.96 6.36 -3.14
C ASP A 186 9.28 7.25 -2.08
N SER A 187 9.41 8.58 -2.20
CA SER A 187 8.76 9.51 -1.27
C SER A 187 7.25 9.58 -1.42
N MET A 188 6.75 9.49 -2.67
CA MET A 188 5.31 9.48 -2.97
C MET A 188 4.61 8.21 -2.47
N LEU A 189 5.31 7.08 -2.56
CA LEU A 189 4.83 5.76 -2.18
C LEU A 189 5.32 5.34 -0.80
N SER A 190 5.91 6.24 -0.01
CA SER A 190 6.45 5.89 1.31
C SER A 190 5.33 5.51 2.28
N VAL A 191 5.42 4.32 2.84
CA VAL A 191 4.55 3.85 3.91
C VAL A 191 5.22 4.11 5.24
N LYS A 192 4.82 5.15 5.95
CA LYS A 192 5.24 5.38 7.34
C LYS A 192 4.49 4.45 8.32
N SER A 193 3.34 3.92 7.89
CA SER A 193 2.59 2.93 8.62
C SER A 193 3.40 1.64 8.75
N TYR A 194 3.16 0.90 9.81
CA TYR A 194 3.85 -0.37 10.10
C TYR A 194 5.37 -0.26 10.29
N ASN A 195 5.90 0.91 10.65
CA ASN A 195 7.33 1.14 10.94
C ASN A 195 8.28 0.69 9.81
N GLY A 196 7.87 0.85 8.54
CA GLY A 196 8.67 0.46 7.38
C GLY A 196 8.64 -1.05 7.05
N ASN A 197 7.78 -1.83 7.71
CA ASN A 197 7.62 -3.27 7.43
C ASN A 197 6.55 -3.55 6.36
N ALA A 198 6.24 -2.57 5.54
CA ALA A 198 5.32 -2.72 4.42
C ALA A 198 6.09 -2.81 3.09
N TYR A 199 5.77 -3.82 2.32
CA TYR A 199 6.31 -4.03 0.97
C TYR A 199 5.31 -3.45 -0.04
N LEU A 200 5.76 -2.50 -0.84
CA LEU A 200 4.96 -1.88 -1.88
C LEU A 200 5.42 -2.31 -3.26
N PHE A 201 4.45 -2.56 -4.13
CA PHE A 201 4.64 -2.89 -5.53
C PHE A 201 3.68 -2.11 -6.40
N MET A 202 4.11 -1.74 -7.59
CA MET A 202 3.22 -1.37 -8.67
C MET A 202 3.33 -2.43 -9.76
N LEU A 203 2.19 -2.93 -10.20
CA LEU A 203 2.09 -3.92 -11.26
C LEU A 203 1.51 -3.27 -12.52
N ASP A 204 2.03 -3.62 -13.68
CA ASP A 204 1.37 -3.32 -14.95
C ASP A 204 0.20 -4.29 -15.22
N ASN A 205 -0.46 -4.12 -16.38
CA ASN A 205 -1.60 -4.97 -16.76
C ASN A 205 -1.24 -6.43 -16.99
N ASP A 206 0.04 -6.72 -17.24
CA ASP A 206 0.54 -8.07 -17.45
C ASP A 206 1.01 -8.72 -16.14
N GLY A 207 0.87 -8.00 -15.00
CA GLY A 207 1.28 -8.45 -13.67
C GLY A 207 2.78 -8.33 -13.42
N ASN A 208 3.53 -7.62 -14.29
CA ASN A 208 4.95 -7.36 -14.06
C ASN A 208 5.13 -6.28 -12.98
N ILE A 209 6.11 -6.48 -12.13
CA ILE A 209 6.51 -5.46 -11.15
C ILE A 209 7.23 -4.33 -11.88
N THR A 210 6.60 -3.15 -11.89
CA THR A 210 7.16 -1.92 -12.46
C THR A 210 7.84 -1.06 -11.40
N TYR A 211 7.45 -1.21 -10.13
CA TYR A 211 8.06 -0.54 -9.00
C TYR A 211 8.01 -1.41 -7.75
N THR A 212 9.03 -1.28 -6.91
CA THR A 212 9.05 -1.79 -5.53
C THR A 212 9.89 -0.87 -4.64
N ASN A 213 9.46 -0.69 -3.39
CA ASN A 213 10.23 0.04 -2.38
C ASN A 213 11.39 -0.79 -1.78
N GLN A 214 11.51 -2.06 -2.13
CA GLN A 214 12.52 -2.98 -1.65
C GLN A 214 13.72 -3.03 -2.60
N LYS A 215 14.84 -2.45 -2.20
CA LYS A 215 16.05 -2.37 -3.04
C LYS A 215 16.98 -3.59 -2.95
N GLU A 216 16.90 -4.37 -1.87
CA GLU A 216 17.90 -5.40 -1.57
C GLU A 216 17.35 -6.79 -1.25
N ASP A 217 16.03 -6.99 -1.27
CA ASP A 217 15.48 -8.24 -0.77
C ASP A 217 15.53 -9.36 -1.80
N LYS A 218 16.10 -10.50 -1.37
CA LYS A 218 16.09 -11.77 -2.12
C LYS A 218 14.67 -12.23 -2.46
N PHE A 219 13.67 -11.66 -1.80
CA PHE A 219 12.27 -12.03 -1.91
C PHE A 219 11.66 -11.72 -3.28
N PHE A 220 12.14 -10.72 -4.03
CA PHE A 220 11.46 -10.22 -5.23
C PHE A 220 12.33 -10.17 -6.49
N ARG A 221 13.09 -11.24 -6.74
CA ARG A 221 13.88 -11.38 -7.97
C ARG A 221 13.08 -11.77 -9.21
N ASN A 222 11.81 -12.10 -9.05
CA ASN A 222 10.92 -12.45 -10.17
C ASN A 222 10.09 -11.25 -10.60
N TYR A 223 10.03 -11.02 -11.90
CA TYR A 223 9.24 -9.94 -12.52
C TYR A 223 7.71 -10.10 -12.31
N PHE A 224 7.25 -11.27 -11.87
CA PHE A 224 5.84 -11.57 -11.64
C PHE A 224 5.58 -11.81 -10.15
N LEU A 225 4.84 -10.90 -9.50
CA LEU A 225 4.55 -10.98 -8.08
C LEU A 225 3.90 -12.30 -7.67
N LEU A 226 2.83 -12.69 -8.36
CA LEU A 226 2.09 -13.92 -8.04
C LEU A 226 2.91 -15.18 -8.24
N LYS A 227 3.72 -15.23 -9.29
CA LYS A 227 4.62 -16.37 -9.56
C LYS A 227 5.67 -16.49 -8.45
N HIS A 228 6.12 -15.36 -7.92
CA HIS A 228 7.06 -15.33 -6.81
C HIS A 228 6.41 -15.84 -5.52
N LEU A 229 5.24 -15.30 -5.15
CA LEU A 229 4.50 -15.74 -3.96
C LEU A 229 4.13 -17.23 -4.01
N LYS A 230 3.83 -17.79 -5.19
CA LYS A 230 3.64 -19.24 -5.39
C LYS A 230 4.96 -20.02 -5.21
N GLY A 231 6.04 -19.51 -5.80
CA GLY A 231 7.36 -20.19 -5.78
C GLY A 231 7.94 -20.36 -4.39
N ASP A 232 7.69 -19.40 -3.51
CA ASP A 232 8.11 -19.44 -2.11
C ASP A 232 7.11 -20.17 -1.19
N GLN A 233 6.07 -20.79 -1.76
CA GLN A 233 4.97 -21.44 -1.03
C GLN A 233 4.28 -20.49 -0.02
N ALA A 234 4.38 -19.20 -0.26
CA ALA A 234 3.78 -18.19 0.59
C ALA A 234 2.25 -18.17 0.46
N ILE A 235 1.74 -18.55 -0.74
CA ILE A 235 0.31 -18.65 -1.03
C ILE A 235 0.01 -19.95 -1.78
N THR A 236 -1.20 -20.45 -1.64
CA THR A 236 -1.69 -21.62 -2.38
C THR A 236 -2.00 -21.23 -3.83
N GLU A 237 -2.19 -22.23 -4.69
CA GLU A 237 -2.56 -22.01 -6.08
C GLU A 237 -3.96 -21.40 -6.20
N GLU A 238 -4.91 -21.82 -5.37
CA GLU A 238 -6.27 -21.29 -5.31
C GLU A 238 -6.28 -19.81 -4.87
N GLU A 239 -5.49 -19.45 -3.85
CA GLU A 239 -5.34 -18.07 -3.39
C GLU A 239 -4.75 -17.18 -4.51
N ALA A 240 -3.74 -17.67 -5.22
CA ALA A 240 -3.13 -16.94 -6.32
C ALA A 240 -4.10 -16.73 -7.50
N ASP A 241 -4.85 -17.75 -7.88
CA ASP A 241 -5.83 -17.66 -8.98
C ASP A 241 -7.00 -16.75 -8.61
N SER A 242 -7.43 -16.77 -7.34
CA SER A 242 -8.44 -15.84 -6.83
C SER A 242 -7.94 -14.40 -6.86
N LEU A 243 -6.70 -14.17 -6.41
CA LEU A 243 -6.08 -12.85 -6.41
C LEU A 243 -5.87 -12.34 -7.84
N GLN A 244 -5.39 -13.20 -8.78
CA GLN A 244 -5.22 -12.83 -10.19
C GLN A 244 -6.52 -12.31 -10.79
N LYS A 245 -7.65 -13.00 -10.59
CA LYS A 245 -8.96 -12.58 -11.10
C LYS A 245 -9.36 -11.18 -10.59
N LYS A 246 -9.06 -10.87 -9.32
CA LYS A 246 -9.36 -9.56 -8.73
C LYS A 246 -8.47 -8.47 -9.30
N LEU A 247 -7.18 -8.78 -9.49
CA LEU A 247 -6.24 -7.85 -10.12
C LEU A 247 -6.60 -7.57 -11.59
N ASP A 248 -6.98 -8.61 -12.34
CA ASP A 248 -7.44 -8.48 -13.73
C ASP A 248 -8.76 -7.69 -13.82
N GLY A 249 -9.65 -7.88 -12.84
CA GLY A 249 -10.89 -7.12 -12.67
C GLY A 249 -10.68 -5.69 -12.16
N ARG A 250 -9.44 -5.30 -11.84
CA ARG A 250 -9.09 -3.99 -11.25
C ARG A 250 -9.91 -3.68 -10.00
N GLU A 251 -10.15 -4.71 -9.20
CA GLU A 251 -10.84 -4.56 -7.93
C GLU A 251 -9.93 -3.89 -6.89
N GLN A 252 -10.56 -3.30 -5.87
CA GLN A 252 -9.89 -2.81 -4.66
C GLN A 252 -10.24 -3.72 -3.49
N GLY A 253 -9.26 -4.06 -2.65
CA GLY A 253 -9.54 -4.90 -1.50
C GLY A 253 -8.34 -5.26 -0.66
N VAL A 254 -8.58 -6.10 0.34
CA VAL A 254 -7.57 -6.67 1.23
C VAL A 254 -7.83 -8.15 1.41
N GLU A 255 -6.81 -8.96 1.15
CA GLU A 255 -6.83 -10.40 1.40
C GLU A 255 -5.88 -10.76 2.54
N LEU A 256 -6.24 -11.81 3.29
CA LEU A 256 -5.34 -12.48 4.21
C LEU A 256 -4.90 -13.78 3.55
N LEU A 257 -3.63 -13.87 3.21
CA LEU A 257 -3.04 -14.96 2.43
C LEU A 257 -1.96 -15.69 3.22
N GLY A 258 -1.77 -16.96 2.91
CA GLY A 258 -0.74 -17.80 3.49
C GLY A 258 -1.14 -18.44 4.82
N SER A 259 -0.79 -19.72 5.01
CA SER A 259 -1.13 -20.51 6.20
C SER A 259 -0.05 -20.42 7.29
N ASP A 260 1.22 -20.59 6.94
CA ASP A 260 2.32 -20.66 7.92
C ASP A 260 2.79 -19.26 8.37
N LYS A 261 2.93 -18.34 7.42
CA LYS A 261 3.27 -16.94 7.66
C LYS A 261 2.24 -16.08 6.96
N PRO A 262 1.09 -15.84 7.59
CA PRO A 262 0.04 -15.08 6.93
C PRO A 262 0.41 -13.60 6.77
N TYR A 263 0.01 -13.02 5.62
CA TYR A 263 0.15 -11.61 5.32
C TYR A 263 -1.19 -10.98 5.00
N TYR A 264 -1.33 -9.72 5.31
CA TYR A 264 -2.34 -8.88 4.67
C TYR A 264 -1.78 -8.37 3.34
N LEU A 265 -2.52 -8.59 2.28
CA LEU A 265 -2.24 -8.07 0.95
C LEU A 265 -3.37 -7.12 0.57
N GLY A 266 -3.07 -5.84 0.56
CA GLY A 266 -3.98 -4.80 0.08
C GLY A 266 -3.67 -4.44 -1.36
N TYR A 267 -4.70 -4.20 -2.17
CA TYR A 267 -4.57 -3.85 -3.58
C TYR A 267 -5.60 -2.82 -3.99
N CYS A 268 -5.19 -1.90 -4.85
CA CYS A 268 -6.08 -0.91 -5.45
C CYS A 268 -5.58 -0.49 -6.84
N PRO A 269 -6.48 -0.15 -7.78
CA PRO A 269 -6.10 0.37 -9.07
C PRO A 269 -5.61 1.81 -8.95
N ILE A 270 -4.60 2.16 -9.73
CA ILE A 270 -4.19 3.54 -9.99
C ILE A 270 -4.79 3.92 -11.34
N GLU A 271 -5.72 4.88 -11.33
CA GLU A 271 -6.53 5.20 -12.51
C GLU A 271 -5.69 5.79 -13.65
N ASN A 272 -4.79 6.72 -13.32
CA ASN A 272 -4.03 7.50 -14.31
C ASN A 272 -2.95 6.69 -15.06
N ASN A 273 -2.59 5.48 -14.60
CA ASN A 273 -1.45 4.73 -15.14
C ASN A 273 -1.76 3.30 -15.58
N ASN A 274 -3.00 2.89 -15.48
CA ASN A 274 -3.41 1.53 -15.75
C ASN A 274 -2.55 0.48 -15.01
N THR A 275 -2.17 0.81 -13.76
CA THR A 275 -1.35 -0.02 -12.86
C THR A 275 -2.15 -0.40 -11.63
N MET A 276 -1.71 -1.47 -10.96
CA MET A 276 -2.24 -1.85 -9.64
C MET A 276 -1.20 -1.54 -8.58
N LEU A 277 -1.61 -0.88 -7.51
CA LEU A 277 -0.81 -0.74 -6.29
C LEU A 277 -1.07 -1.93 -5.39
N ILE A 278 -0.01 -2.58 -4.94
CA ILE A 278 -0.05 -3.70 -4.01
C ILE A 278 0.75 -3.32 -2.77
N CYS A 279 0.19 -3.58 -1.61
CA CYS A 279 0.89 -3.45 -0.34
C CYS A 279 0.81 -4.77 0.42
N ILE A 280 1.94 -5.29 0.87
CA ILE A 280 2.03 -6.55 1.61
C ILE A 280 2.63 -6.27 2.99
N VAL A 281 1.99 -6.76 4.04
CA VAL A 281 2.46 -6.63 5.42
C VAL A 281 2.25 -7.96 6.15
N GLU A 282 3.24 -8.42 6.88
CA GLU A 282 3.05 -9.60 7.73
C GLU A 282 1.91 -9.38 8.73
N LYS A 283 1.04 -10.38 8.87
CA LYS A 283 -0.08 -10.34 9.82
C LYS A 283 0.38 -10.00 11.23
N SER A 284 1.51 -10.56 11.65
CA SER A 284 2.11 -10.32 12.97
C SER A 284 2.42 -8.84 13.23
N VAL A 285 2.83 -8.09 12.21
CA VAL A 285 3.15 -6.66 12.30
C VAL A 285 1.88 -5.84 12.52
N VAL A 286 0.84 -6.13 11.74
CA VAL A 286 -0.46 -5.45 11.87
C VAL A 286 -1.13 -5.78 13.20
N ASP A 287 -1.14 -7.06 13.57
CA ASP A 287 -1.78 -7.54 14.80
C ASP A 287 -1.06 -7.04 16.07
N ASN A 288 0.26 -6.82 16.02
CA ASN A 288 1.01 -6.36 17.18
C ASN A 288 0.53 -4.99 17.69
N VAL A 289 0.10 -4.12 16.80
CA VAL A 289 -0.49 -2.82 17.18
C VAL A 289 -1.75 -3.01 18.03
N LEU A 290 -2.55 -4.03 17.72
CA LEU A 290 -3.81 -4.34 18.40
C LEU A 290 -3.62 -5.29 19.60
N ARG A 291 -2.54 -6.08 19.62
CA ARG A 291 -2.27 -7.10 20.63
C ARG A 291 -2.00 -6.51 22.03
N ASP A 292 -1.44 -5.33 22.14
CA ASP A 292 -1.21 -4.69 23.44
C ASP A 292 -2.52 -4.24 24.07
N TYR A 293 -3.47 -3.74 23.29
CA TYR A 293 -4.84 -3.51 23.76
C TYR A 293 -5.54 -4.81 24.16
N GLN A 294 -5.33 -5.89 23.41
CA GLN A 294 -5.87 -7.20 23.75
C GLN A 294 -5.39 -7.70 25.11
N LYS A 295 -4.08 -7.63 25.37
CA LYS A 295 -3.49 -8.04 26.67
C LYS A 295 -4.11 -7.28 27.83
N THR A 296 -4.29 -5.97 27.69
CA THR A 296 -4.89 -5.12 28.71
C THR A 296 -6.34 -5.53 29.00
N ILE A 297 -7.17 -5.69 27.96
CA ILE A 297 -8.58 -6.10 28.11
C ILE A 297 -8.69 -7.50 28.72
N VAL A 298 -7.84 -8.46 28.30
CA VAL A 298 -7.82 -9.81 28.88
C VAL A 298 -7.44 -9.75 30.35
N PHE A 299 -6.41 -8.99 30.70
CA PHE A 299 -5.97 -8.82 32.08
C PHE A 299 -7.08 -8.21 32.97
N GLU A 300 -7.73 -7.14 32.51
CA GLU A 300 -8.85 -6.51 33.23
C GLU A 300 -10.04 -7.46 33.39
N THR A 301 -10.34 -8.25 32.37
CA THR A 301 -11.44 -9.24 32.41
C THR A 301 -11.14 -10.34 33.43
N ILE A 302 -9.89 -10.85 33.47
CA ILE A 302 -9.48 -11.86 34.46
C ILE A 302 -9.53 -11.29 35.89
N LEU A 303 -9.08 -10.04 36.06
CA LEU A 303 -9.15 -9.34 37.36
C LEU A 303 -10.59 -9.17 37.83
N MET A 304 -11.49 -8.73 36.95
CA MET A 304 -12.93 -8.60 37.28
C MET A 304 -13.55 -9.93 37.62
N ALA A 305 -13.26 -10.98 36.84
CA ALA A 305 -13.75 -12.33 37.12
C ALA A 305 -13.27 -12.85 38.49
N GLY A 306 -12.00 -12.62 38.82
CA GLY A 306 -11.42 -12.95 40.13
C GLY A 306 -12.09 -12.19 41.27
N PHE A 307 -12.35 -10.90 41.09
CA PHE A 307 -13.05 -10.07 42.06
C PHE A 307 -14.49 -10.54 42.32
N ILE A 308 -15.22 -10.89 41.29
CA ILE A 308 -16.58 -11.45 41.37
C ILE A 308 -16.58 -12.77 42.16
N LEU A 309 -15.61 -13.67 41.85
CA LEU A 309 -15.46 -14.91 42.60
C LEU A 309 -15.18 -14.69 44.08
N LEU A 310 -14.33 -13.71 44.43
CA LEU A 310 -14.04 -13.34 45.84
C LEU A 310 -15.28 -12.77 46.56
N LEU A 311 -16.06 -11.91 45.86
CA LEU A 311 -17.32 -11.39 46.44
C LEU A 311 -18.31 -12.51 46.72
N PHE A 312 -18.50 -13.46 45.80
CA PHE A 312 -19.37 -14.62 46.01
C PHE A 312 -18.87 -15.52 47.14
N ALA A 313 -17.54 -15.72 47.25
CA ALA A 313 -16.95 -16.48 48.35
C ALA A 313 -17.20 -15.81 49.71
N GLY A 314 -17.05 -14.49 49.77
CA GLY A 314 -17.30 -13.67 50.97
C GLY A 314 -18.78 -13.69 51.42
N LEU A 315 -19.69 -13.51 50.44
CA LEU A 315 -21.14 -13.60 50.70
C LEU A 315 -21.52 -14.98 51.19
N PHE A 316 -20.96 -16.03 50.57
CA PHE A 316 -21.28 -17.39 50.97
C PHE A 316 -20.75 -17.74 52.36
N TYR A 317 -19.53 -17.26 52.69
CA TYR A 317 -18.97 -17.40 54.04
C TYR A 317 -19.87 -16.70 55.08
N SER A 318 -20.37 -15.53 54.75
CA SER A 318 -21.29 -14.75 55.63
C SER A 318 -22.64 -15.45 55.87
N ILE A 319 -23.21 -16.13 54.86
CA ILE A 319 -24.48 -16.83 54.96
C ILE A 319 -24.33 -18.21 55.62
N SER A 320 -23.11 -18.79 55.61
CA SER A 320 -22.86 -20.11 56.21
C SER A 320 -22.47 -20.07 57.69
N ARG A 321 -22.22 -18.89 58.18
CA ARG A 321 -22.07 -18.57 59.62
C ARG A 321 -23.41 -18.24 60.22
#